data_99079621319c4b8c81c0b3239b8cd089
#
_entry.id   99079621319c4b8c81c0b3239b8cd089
#
_cell.length_a   1.000
_cell.length_b   1.000
_cell.length_c   1.000
_cell.angle_alpha   90.00
_cell.angle_beta   90.00
_cell.angle_gamma   90.00
#
_symmetry.space_group_name_H-M   'P 1'
#
loop_
_entity.id
_entity.type
_entity.pdbx_description
1 polymer ?
#
loop_
_entity_poly.entity_id
_entity_poly.type
_entity_poly.pdbx_seq_one_letter_code
_entity_poly.pdbx_strand_id
1 'polypeptide(L)'
;MAIRVQEAASLRLDEIYRYTRDRWGAEQADRYITDLFAAFDQIESHGITSRPIPAEFGVDGFYFRHAHHFVYWRRLSNGDIGIVTILHERMHQMDRFREDLPK
;
A
#
# COMPACT_ATOMS: atom_id res chain seq x y z
N MET A 1 6.81 -16.43 -4.78
CA MET A 1 7.27 -15.21 -4.12
C MET A 1 6.26 -14.73 -3.12
N ALA A 2 6.71 -14.26 -1.98
CA ALA A 2 5.80 -13.85 -0.91
C ALA A 2 5.53 -12.34 -0.96
N ILE A 3 4.34 -11.96 -0.50
CA ILE A 3 4.00 -10.56 -0.24
C ILE A 3 4.29 -10.29 1.23
N ARG A 4 5.14 -9.31 1.49
CA ARG A 4 5.50 -8.90 2.85
C ARG A 4 4.96 -7.51 3.11
N VAL A 5 4.09 -7.39 4.11
CA VAL A 5 3.54 -6.10 4.52
C VAL A 5 4.50 -5.52 5.55
N GLN A 6 5.18 -4.42 5.19
CA GLN A 6 6.13 -3.78 6.09
C GLN A 6 5.40 -3.05 7.22
N GLU A 7 6.14 -2.69 8.26
CA GLU A 7 5.53 -2.15 9.49
C GLU A 7 4.66 -0.91 9.23
N ALA A 8 5.17 0.05 8.47
CA ALA A 8 4.40 1.25 8.17
C ALA A 8 3.11 0.94 7.42
N ALA A 9 3.18 0.01 6.46
CA ALA A 9 1.99 -0.41 5.72
C ALA A 9 0.97 -1.11 6.62
N SER A 10 1.44 -1.92 7.56
CA SER A 10 0.56 -2.58 8.54
C SER A 10 -0.18 -1.56 9.40
N LEU A 11 0.54 -0.53 9.87
CA LEU A 11 -0.08 0.55 10.64
C LEU A 11 -1.10 1.32 9.82
N ARG A 12 -0.79 1.59 8.54
CA ARG A 12 -1.74 2.26 7.65
C ARG A 12 -2.99 1.42 7.41
N LEU A 13 -2.83 0.10 7.27
CA LEU A 13 -3.98 -0.80 7.13
C LEU A 13 -4.89 -0.74 8.35
N ASP A 14 -4.32 -0.69 9.56
CA ASP A 14 -5.10 -0.56 10.78
C ASP A 14 -5.87 0.77 10.81
N GLU A 15 -5.24 1.87 10.40
CA GLU A 15 -5.88 3.17 10.32
C GLU A 15 -7.02 3.17 9.31
N ILE A 16 -6.81 2.58 8.15
CA ILE A 16 -7.82 2.47 7.08
C ILE A 16 -9.00 1.66 7.58
N TYR A 17 -8.73 0.54 8.26
CA TYR A 17 -9.79 -0.31 8.80
C TYR A 17 -10.64 0.46 9.81
N ARG A 18 -10.00 1.10 10.79
CA ARG A 18 -10.72 1.85 11.82
C ARG A 18 -11.54 3.00 11.23
N TYR A 19 -10.96 3.75 10.31
CA TYR A 19 -11.66 4.84 9.64
C TYR A 19 -12.88 4.35 8.88
N THR A 20 -12.72 3.28 8.11
CA THR A 20 -13.81 2.72 7.30
C THR A 20 -14.91 2.14 8.19
N ARG A 21 -14.53 1.42 9.24
CA ARG A 21 -15.47 0.86 10.20
C ARG A 21 -16.31 1.95 10.88
N ASP A 22 -15.65 3.02 11.30
CA ASP A 22 -16.32 4.08 12.03
C ASP A 22 -17.31 4.87 11.15
N ARG A 23 -17.05 4.94 9.83
CA ARG A 23 -17.91 5.65 8.90
C ARG A 23 -18.96 4.80 8.22
N TRP A 24 -18.65 3.55 7.94
CA TRP A 24 -19.53 2.67 7.13
C TRP A 24 -19.78 1.31 7.75
N GLY A 25 -19.20 1.02 8.90
CA GLY A 25 -19.41 -0.23 9.62
C GLY A 25 -18.37 -1.31 9.33
N ALA A 26 -18.36 -2.34 10.19
CA ALA A 26 -17.36 -3.41 10.16
C ALA A 26 -17.41 -4.22 8.86
N GLU A 27 -18.60 -4.49 8.33
CA GLU A 27 -18.75 -5.27 7.11
C GLU A 27 -18.08 -4.58 5.92
N GLN A 28 -18.28 -3.28 5.79
CA GLN A 28 -17.65 -2.48 4.73
C GLN A 28 -16.13 -2.43 4.94
N ALA A 29 -15.67 -2.29 6.18
CA ALA A 29 -14.25 -2.28 6.49
C ALA A 29 -13.59 -3.62 6.14
N ASP A 30 -14.22 -4.73 6.50
CA ASP A 30 -13.71 -6.07 6.16
C ASP A 30 -13.59 -6.23 4.65
N ARG A 31 -14.60 -5.80 3.91
CA ARG A 31 -14.61 -5.89 2.45
C ARG A 31 -13.48 -5.07 1.84
N TYR A 32 -13.28 -3.85 2.31
CA TYR A 32 -12.26 -2.97 1.76
C TYR A 32 -10.85 -3.53 1.97
N ILE A 33 -10.57 -4.02 3.17
CA ILE A 33 -9.27 -4.62 3.49
C ILE A 33 -9.05 -5.91 2.68
N THR A 34 -10.08 -6.74 2.55
CA THR A 34 -9.99 -7.95 1.74
C THR A 34 -9.66 -7.62 0.29
N ASP A 35 -10.29 -6.59 -0.27
CA ASP A 35 -10.02 -6.16 -1.64
C ASP A 35 -8.60 -5.63 -1.80
N LEU A 36 -8.08 -4.93 -0.79
CA LEU A 36 -6.68 -4.47 -0.79
C LEU A 36 -5.70 -5.65 -0.84
N PHE A 37 -5.92 -6.66 0.00
CA PHE A 37 -5.05 -7.84 -0.01
C PHE A 37 -5.15 -8.61 -1.33
N ALA A 38 -6.33 -8.69 -1.92
CA ALA A 38 -6.47 -9.27 -3.25
C ALA A 38 -5.68 -8.49 -4.30
N ALA A 39 -5.65 -7.17 -4.18
CA ALA A 39 -4.86 -6.33 -5.07
C ALA A 39 -3.34 -6.59 -4.91
N PHE A 40 -2.88 -6.81 -3.67
CA PHE A 40 -1.46 -7.16 -3.45
C PHE A 40 -1.09 -8.45 -4.19
N ASP A 41 -1.95 -9.45 -4.15
CA ASP A 41 -1.70 -10.71 -4.85
C ASP A 41 -1.61 -10.52 -6.37
N GLN A 42 -2.35 -9.56 -6.90
CA GLN A 42 -2.36 -9.25 -8.34
C GLN A 42 -1.09 -8.53 -8.82
N ILE A 43 -0.29 -7.97 -7.92
CA ILE A 43 1.00 -7.35 -8.29
C ILE A 43 1.89 -8.38 -8.97
N GLU A 44 2.01 -9.55 -8.39
CA GLU A 44 2.89 -10.61 -8.87
C GLU A 44 2.38 -11.23 -10.17
N SER A 45 1.08 -11.40 -10.29
CA SER A 45 0.46 -11.99 -11.49
C SER A 45 0.31 -11.00 -12.64
N HIS A 46 0.77 -9.74 -12.46
CA HIS A 46 0.63 -8.65 -13.43
C HIS A 46 -0.83 -8.29 -13.75
N GLY A 47 -1.75 -8.61 -12.84
CA GLY A 47 -3.16 -8.23 -12.96
C GLY A 47 -3.40 -6.75 -12.67
N ILE A 48 -2.39 -6.06 -12.15
CA ILE A 48 -2.45 -4.62 -11.84
C ILE A 48 -1.29 -3.94 -12.55
N THR A 49 -1.58 -2.80 -13.18
CA THR A 49 -0.55 -1.95 -13.78
C THR A 49 0.01 -1.02 -12.73
N SER A 50 1.30 -1.17 -12.43
CA SER A 50 2.00 -0.29 -11.50
C SER A 50 2.89 0.69 -12.26
N ARG A 51 3.11 1.86 -11.66
CA ARG A 51 4.00 2.89 -12.19
C ARG A 51 5.23 3.02 -11.31
N PRO A 52 6.38 3.40 -11.87
CA PRO A 52 7.57 3.65 -11.05
C PRO A 52 7.32 4.79 -10.04
N ILE A 53 7.86 4.64 -8.84
CA ILE A 53 7.83 5.72 -7.85
C ILE A 53 8.67 6.87 -8.41
N PRO A 54 8.17 8.13 -8.36
CA PRO A 54 8.93 9.27 -8.86
C PRO A 54 10.29 9.40 -8.20
N ALA A 55 11.29 9.82 -8.97
CA ALA A 55 12.67 9.93 -8.50
C ALA A 55 12.82 10.82 -7.27
N GLU A 56 11.94 11.81 -7.13
CA GLU A 56 11.96 12.76 -6.01
C GLU A 56 11.74 12.06 -4.66
N PHE A 57 11.11 10.88 -4.66
CA PHE A 57 10.90 10.11 -3.43
C PHE A 57 12.20 9.50 -2.90
N GLY A 58 13.21 9.38 -3.74
CA GLY A 58 14.54 8.92 -3.32
C GLY A 58 14.69 7.42 -3.18
N VAL A 59 13.75 6.62 -3.66
CA VAL A 59 13.81 5.15 -3.61
C VAL A 59 13.32 4.57 -4.93
N ASP A 60 13.77 3.37 -5.21
CA ASP A 60 13.25 2.57 -6.33
C ASP A 60 12.04 1.77 -5.86
N GLY A 61 11.04 1.69 -6.70
CA GLY A 61 9.84 0.91 -6.42
C GLY A 61 8.72 1.31 -7.35
N PHE A 62 7.52 0.90 -6.97
CA PHE A 62 6.35 1.07 -7.81
C PHE A 62 5.15 1.45 -6.95
N TYR A 63 4.13 1.98 -7.59
CA TYR A 63 2.87 2.26 -6.93
C TYR A 63 1.70 2.03 -7.88
N PHE A 64 0.53 1.78 -7.28
CA PHE A 64 -0.72 1.75 -8.02
C PHE A 64 -1.81 2.34 -7.15
N ARG A 65 -2.91 2.71 -7.78
CA ARG A 65 -4.07 3.25 -7.08
C ARG A 65 -5.11 2.16 -6.88
N HIS A 66 -5.62 2.06 -5.64
CA HIS A 66 -6.78 1.24 -5.29
C HIS A 66 -7.81 2.14 -4.62
N ALA A 67 -8.95 2.39 -5.29
CA ALA A 67 -9.97 3.32 -4.83
C ALA A 67 -9.36 4.69 -4.49
N HIS A 68 -9.40 5.11 -3.23
CA HIS A 68 -8.88 6.40 -2.79
C HIS A 68 -7.48 6.31 -2.18
N HIS A 69 -6.79 5.19 -2.35
CA HIS A 69 -5.48 4.96 -1.75
C HIS A 69 -4.44 4.64 -2.81
N PHE A 70 -3.21 5.08 -2.56
CA PHE A 70 -2.04 4.69 -3.33
C PHE A 70 -1.28 3.64 -2.54
N VAL A 71 -0.99 2.51 -3.19
CA VAL A 71 -0.22 1.41 -2.61
C VAL A 71 1.19 1.48 -3.17
N TYR A 72 2.18 1.64 -2.29
CA TYR A 72 3.59 1.70 -2.66
C TYR A 72 4.25 0.39 -2.33
N TRP A 73 4.95 -0.19 -3.30
CA TRP A 73 5.60 -1.46 -3.12
C TRP A 73 6.97 -1.47 -3.80
N ARG A 74 7.80 -2.39 -3.38
CA ARG A 74 9.13 -2.56 -3.95
C ARG A 74 9.49 -4.03 -3.99
N ARG A 75 10.42 -4.37 -4.88
CA ARG A 75 10.96 -5.72 -4.92
C ARG A 75 12.09 -5.82 -3.91
N LEU A 76 12.01 -6.80 -3.03
CA LEU A 76 13.02 -7.00 -2.00
C LEU A 76 14.21 -7.80 -2.57
N SER A 77 15.33 -7.80 -1.84
CA SER A 77 16.56 -8.44 -2.31
C SER A 77 16.41 -9.94 -2.55
N ASN A 78 15.49 -10.60 -1.83
CA ASN A 78 15.23 -12.03 -2.02
C ASN A 78 14.18 -12.31 -3.10
N GLY A 79 13.71 -11.31 -3.81
CA GLY A 79 12.68 -11.44 -4.84
C GLY A 79 11.25 -11.30 -4.35
N ASP A 80 11.03 -11.23 -3.05
CA ASP A 80 9.68 -10.99 -2.50
C ASP A 80 9.23 -9.56 -2.79
N ILE A 81 7.93 -9.34 -2.69
CA ILE A 81 7.34 -8.00 -2.84
C ILE A 81 7.08 -7.43 -1.46
N GLY A 82 7.65 -6.25 -1.18
CA GLY A 82 7.41 -5.54 0.06
C GLY A 82 6.39 -4.42 -0.14
N ILE A 83 5.29 -4.43 0.61
CA ILE A 83 4.35 -3.31 0.63
C ILE A 83 4.91 -2.30 1.63
N VAL A 84 5.36 -1.16 1.12
CA VAL A 84 6.05 -0.15 1.92
C VAL A 84 5.06 0.68 2.74
N THR A 85 4.04 1.20 2.08
CA THR A 85 3.00 1.98 2.73
C THR A 85 1.77 2.10 1.84
N ILE A 86 0.67 2.54 2.44
CA ILE A 86 -0.60 2.78 1.76
C ILE A 86 -1.09 4.15 2.22
N LEU A 87 -1.19 5.09 1.28
CA LEU A 87 -1.50 6.47 1.60
C LEU A 87 -2.79 6.91 0.92
N HIS A 88 -3.64 7.62 1.67
CA HIS A 88 -4.85 8.21 1.11
C HIS A 88 -4.46 9.27 0.07
N GLU A 89 -5.25 9.39 -0.99
CA GLU A 89 -4.97 10.32 -2.10
C GLU A 89 -4.87 11.77 -1.67
N ARG A 90 -5.49 12.14 -0.54
CA ARG A 90 -5.47 13.51 -0.01
C ARG A 90 -4.23 13.82 0.83
N MET A 91 -3.45 12.80 1.19
CA MET A 91 -2.20 13.00 1.92
C MET A 91 -1.12 13.55 1.00
N HIS A 92 -0.17 14.29 1.56
CA HIS A 92 1.00 14.73 0.84
C HIS A 92 1.92 13.53 0.64
N GLN A 93 1.86 12.95 -0.55
CA GLN A 93 2.42 11.62 -0.82
C GLN A 93 3.91 11.52 -0.51
N MET A 94 4.72 12.45 -1.01
CA MET A 94 6.16 12.39 -0.85
C MET A 94 6.58 12.49 0.61
N ASP A 95 5.99 13.44 1.36
CA ASP A 95 6.35 13.64 2.76
C ASP A 95 5.95 12.44 3.61
N ARG A 96 4.73 11.92 3.41
CA ARG A 96 4.25 10.76 4.15
C ARG A 96 5.03 9.52 3.80
N PHE A 97 5.36 9.34 2.53
CA PHE A 97 6.17 8.21 2.09
C PHE A 97 7.53 8.20 2.79
N ARG A 98 8.19 9.35 2.87
CA ARG A 98 9.49 9.48 3.53
C ARG A 98 9.42 9.14 5.02
N GLU A 99 8.35 9.58 5.70
CA GLU A 99 8.13 9.25 7.11
C GLU A 99 7.97 7.74 7.31
N ASP A 100 7.36 7.05 6.35
CA ASP A 100 7.00 5.64 6.44
C ASP A 100 8.12 4.71 5.95
N LEU A 101 9.20 5.24 5.39
CA LEU A 101 10.32 4.43 4.93
C LEU A 101 11.00 3.75 6.12
N PRO A 102 11.38 2.48 5.98
CA PRO A 102 12.21 1.80 6.99
C PRO A 102 13.53 2.54 7.15
N LYS A 103 13.98 2.72 8.37
CA LYS A 103 15.24 3.37 8.70
C LYS A 103 16.37 2.37 8.83
#